data_738fb5b20a64dc98df55a862c927f706
#
_entry.id   738fb5b20a64dc98df55a862c927f706
#
_cell.length_a   1.000
_cell.length_b   1.000
_cell.length_c   1.000
_cell.angle_alpha   90.00
_cell.angle_beta   90.00
_cell.angle_gamma   90.00
#
_symmetry.space_group_name_H-M   'P 1'
#
loop_
_entity.id
_entity.type
_entity.pdbx_description
1 polymer ?
#
loop_
_entity_poly.entity_id
_entity_poly.type
_entity_poly.pdbx_seq_one_letter_code
_entity_poly.pdbx_strand_id
1 'polypeptide(L)'
;MKILRIVTLLALAALVSCGETGSQKVPGADIVITNAKIWTGDPEKPWVEAMAIQDEYIVQTGTNAEVSHLVEAAAEVIDAPEGIVVPGFIDSHVHFLDGGFALSSVKLRDALTKAEFEKAKNKLLT
;
A
#
# COMPACT_ATOMS: atom_id res chain seq x y z
N MET A 1 -37.28 49.86 -26.65
CA MET A 1 -37.26 49.31 -25.24
C MET A 1 -37.60 47.82 -25.13
N LYS A 2 -38.46 47.23 -25.95
CA LYS A 2 -38.82 45.78 -25.87
C LYS A 2 -37.71 44.85 -26.34
N ILE A 3 -36.94 45.23 -27.37
CA ILE A 3 -35.83 44.41 -27.93
C ILE A 3 -34.66 44.31 -26.95
N LEU A 4 -34.33 45.38 -26.24
CA LEU A 4 -33.24 45.42 -25.26
C LEU A 4 -33.51 44.50 -24.06
N ARG A 5 -34.78 44.37 -23.64
CA ARG A 5 -35.18 43.48 -22.55
C ARG A 5 -35.10 41.99 -22.94
N ILE A 6 -35.35 41.65 -24.20
CA ILE A 6 -35.25 40.27 -24.71
C ILE A 6 -33.80 39.84 -24.81
N VAL A 7 -32.90 40.73 -25.25
CA VAL A 7 -31.44 40.44 -25.31
C VAL A 7 -30.86 40.24 -23.91
N THR A 8 -31.31 41.02 -22.91
CA THR A 8 -30.83 40.86 -21.52
C THR A 8 -31.33 39.57 -20.88
N LEU A 9 -32.54 39.10 -21.19
CA LEU A 9 -33.06 37.82 -20.72
C LEU A 9 -32.37 36.63 -21.36
N LEU A 10 -32.00 36.69 -22.64
CA LEU A 10 -31.26 35.65 -23.34
C LEU A 10 -29.79 35.55 -22.84
N ALA A 11 -29.16 36.67 -22.48
CA ALA A 11 -27.79 36.66 -21.91
C ALA A 11 -27.74 36.07 -20.49
N LEU A 12 -28.83 36.23 -19.71
CA LEU A 12 -28.89 35.68 -18.35
C LEU A 12 -29.13 34.15 -18.34
N ALA A 13 -29.79 33.60 -19.39
CA ALA A 13 -30.05 32.18 -19.52
C ALA A 13 -28.80 31.39 -19.93
N ALA A 14 -27.78 32.04 -20.53
CA ALA A 14 -26.52 31.38 -20.94
C ALA A 14 -25.51 31.18 -19.79
N LEU A 15 -25.74 31.79 -18.63
CA LEU A 15 -24.81 31.68 -17.47
C LEU A 15 -25.16 30.52 -16.51
N VAL A 16 -26.22 29.76 -16.78
CA VAL A 16 -26.66 28.66 -15.89
C VAL A 16 -26.22 27.29 -16.40
N SER A 17 -25.51 27.18 -17.53
CA SER A 17 -25.16 25.91 -18.17
C SER A 17 -23.68 25.49 -18.01
N CYS A 18 -23.08 25.78 -16.88
CA CYS A 18 -21.81 25.14 -16.49
C CYS A 18 -21.86 24.69 -15.02
N GLY A 19 -22.87 23.88 -14.70
CA GLY A 19 -22.82 23.01 -13.56
C GLY A 19 -22.19 21.71 -14.06
N GLU A 20 -20.86 21.59 -14.00
CA GLU A 20 -20.26 20.29 -13.95
C GLU A 20 -20.85 19.59 -12.74
N THR A 21 -21.80 18.70 -12.98
CA THR A 21 -22.11 17.61 -12.07
C THR A 21 -20.88 16.71 -12.06
N GLY A 22 -19.81 17.18 -11.40
CA GLY A 22 -18.78 16.30 -10.95
C GLY A 22 -19.50 15.24 -10.12
N SER A 23 -19.62 14.05 -10.66
CA SER A 23 -19.97 12.87 -9.89
C SER A 23 -19.06 12.92 -8.68
N GLN A 24 -19.57 13.30 -7.52
CA GLN A 24 -18.86 13.10 -6.26
C GLN A 24 -18.74 11.61 -6.13
N LYS A 25 -17.57 11.07 -6.54
CA LYS A 25 -17.18 9.71 -6.24
C LYS A 25 -17.34 9.60 -4.72
N VAL A 26 -18.31 8.83 -4.27
CA VAL A 26 -18.48 8.53 -2.85
C VAL A 26 -17.11 8.05 -2.39
N PRO A 27 -16.54 8.61 -1.31
CA PRO A 27 -15.24 8.16 -0.82
C PRO A 27 -15.36 6.65 -0.52
N GLY A 28 -14.92 5.83 -1.44
CA GLY A 28 -14.80 4.40 -1.31
C GLY A 28 -13.32 4.06 -1.38
N ALA A 29 -12.90 3.03 -0.69
CA ALA A 29 -11.58 2.46 -0.87
C ALA A 29 -11.65 1.35 -1.91
N ASP A 30 -10.60 1.19 -2.71
CA ASP A 30 -10.47 0.04 -3.59
C ASP A 30 -9.99 -1.17 -2.77
N ILE A 31 -9.07 -0.94 -1.83
CA ILE A 31 -8.53 -1.97 -0.94
C ILE A 31 -8.59 -1.45 0.49
N VAL A 32 -9.06 -2.28 1.41
CA VAL A 32 -8.97 -2.03 2.85
C VAL A 32 -8.23 -3.19 3.52
N ILE A 33 -7.17 -2.88 4.25
CA ILE A 33 -6.42 -3.84 5.07
C ILE A 33 -6.87 -3.66 6.51
N THR A 34 -7.23 -4.75 7.18
CA THR A 34 -7.70 -4.76 8.56
C THR A 34 -6.94 -5.75 9.42
N ASN A 35 -7.00 -5.56 10.74
CA ASN A 35 -6.39 -6.43 11.75
C ASN A 35 -4.88 -6.65 11.58
N ALA A 36 -4.20 -5.77 10.87
CA ALA A 36 -2.76 -5.86 10.59
C ALA A 36 -1.94 -5.04 11.58
N LYS A 37 -0.64 -5.28 11.63
CA LYS A 37 0.35 -4.41 12.25
C LYS A 37 1.03 -3.59 11.18
N ILE A 38 0.60 -2.35 10.96
CA ILE A 38 1.02 -1.50 9.85
C ILE A 38 2.00 -0.45 10.36
N TRP A 39 3.22 -0.44 9.82
CA TRP A 39 4.22 0.58 10.12
C TRP A 39 4.04 1.77 9.18
N THR A 40 3.76 2.95 9.76
CA THR A 40 3.44 4.16 8.99
C THR A 40 4.65 4.97 8.57
N GLY A 41 5.77 4.82 9.27
CA GLY A 41 6.92 5.71 9.14
C GLY A 41 6.76 7.07 9.85
N ASP A 42 5.58 7.35 10.42
CA ASP A 42 5.33 8.55 11.22
C ASP A 42 5.79 8.32 12.66
N PRO A 43 6.74 9.13 13.18
CA PRO A 43 7.23 8.96 14.55
C PRO A 43 6.16 9.23 15.63
N GLU A 44 5.13 10.02 15.34
CA GLU A 44 4.05 10.30 16.29
C GLU A 44 3.01 9.17 16.34
N LYS A 45 2.82 8.45 15.23
CA LYS A 45 1.88 7.34 15.12
C LYS A 45 2.51 6.16 14.36
N PRO A 46 3.57 5.54 14.88
CA PRO A 46 4.40 4.59 14.12
C PRO A 46 3.69 3.29 13.72
N TRP A 47 2.63 2.92 14.44
CA TRP A 47 1.86 1.72 14.19
C TRP A 47 0.36 1.97 14.18
N VAL A 48 -0.33 1.36 13.22
CA VAL A 48 -1.79 1.37 13.09
C VAL A 48 -2.30 -0.04 12.79
N GLU A 49 -3.63 -0.24 12.87
CA GLU A 49 -4.27 -1.57 12.72
C GLU A 49 -4.90 -1.76 11.34
N ALA A 50 -5.26 -0.66 10.70
CA ALA A 50 -5.97 -0.68 9.42
C ALA A 50 -5.51 0.43 8.48
N MET A 51 -5.70 0.19 7.18
CA MET A 51 -5.36 1.12 6.11
C MET A 51 -6.36 0.98 4.96
N ALA A 52 -6.76 2.12 4.39
CA ALA A 52 -7.59 2.18 3.19
C ALA A 52 -6.80 2.81 2.04
N ILE A 53 -6.92 2.21 0.86
CA ILE A 53 -6.24 2.61 -0.37
C ILE A 53 -7.29 2.88 -1.43
N GLN A 54 -7.15 3.99 -2.14
CA GLN A 54 -7.95 4.34 -3.29
C GLN A 54 -7.04 4.75 -4.45
N ASP A 55 -7.23 4.16 -5.60
CA ASP A 55 -6.31 4.27 -6.74
C ASP A 55 -4.88 3.89 -6.30
N GLU A 56 -3.93 4.80 -6.30
CA GLU A 56 -2.53 4.59 -5.90
C GLU A 56 -2.20 5.25 -4.56
N TYR A 57 -3.21 5.72 -3.80
CA TYR A 57 -3.00 6.53 -2.60
C TYR A 57 -3.55 5.88 -1.35
N ILE A 58 -2.80 5.96 -0.27
CA ILE A 58 -3.30 5.68 1.08
C ILE A 58 -4.20 6.85 1.47
N VAL A 59 -5.51 6.61 1.60
CA VAL A 59 -6.49 7.65 1.89
C VAL A 59 -6.81 7.74 3.39
N GLN A 60 -6.62 6.67 4.12
CA GLN A 60 -6.81 6.64 5.57
C GLN A 60 -5.97 5.56 6.23
N THR A 61 -5.47 5.86 7.43
CA THR A 61 -4.84 4.89 8.34
C THR A 61 -5.36 5.10 9.75
N GLY A 62 -5.46 4.02 10.54
CA GLY A 62 -5.93 4.14 11.90
C GLY A 62 -6.16 2.80 12.59
N THR A 63 -7.03 2.82 13.60
CA THR A 63 -7.58 1.62 14.20
C THR A 63 -8.60 0.97 13.26
N ASN A 64 -8.92 -0.30 13.47
CA ASN A 64 -9.98 -0.98 12.72
C ASN A 64 -11.31 -0.23 12.80
N ALA A 65 -11.63 0.35 13.95
CA ALA A 65 -12.86 1.12 14.14
C ALA A 65 -12.89 2.41 13.31
N GLU A 66 -11.77 3.13 13.22
CA GLU A 66 -11.67 4.37 12.42
C GLU A 66 -11.81 4.13 10.93
N VAL A 67 -11.38 2.97 10.42
CA VAL A 67 -11.42 2.62 8.99
C VAL A 67 -12.67 1.81 8.61
N SER A 68 -13.43 1.32 9.59
CA SER A 68 -14.56 0.40 9.39
C SER A 68 -15.62 0.89 8.39
N HIS A 69 -15.88 2.19 8.33
CA HIS A 69 -16.86 2.78 7.42
C HIS A 69 -16.48 2.65 5.93
N LEU A 70 -15.23 2.35 5.61
CA LEU A 70 -14.75 2.14 4.24
C LEU A 70 -14.79 0.65 3.83
N VAL A 71 -14.92 -0.27 4.78
CA VAL A 71 -14.90 -1.72 4.53
C VAL A 71 -16.07 -2.16 3.65
N GLU A 72 -17.27 -1.66 3.93
CA GLU A 72 -18.48 -2.05 3.17
C GLU A 72 -18.46 -1.58 1.71
N ALA A 73 -17.76 -0.48 1.45
CA ALA A 73 -17.65 0.11 0.11
C ALA A 73 -16.37 -0.32 -0.63
N ALA A 74 -15.48 -1.08 0.01
CA ALA A 74 -14.23 -1.52 -0.58
C ALA A 74 -14.47 -2.61 -1.64
N ALA A 75 -13.70 -2.56 -2.73
CA ALA A 75 -13.70 -3.61 -3.73
C ALA A 75 -13.00 -4.89 -3.23
N GLU A 76 -12.00 -4.73 -2.37
CA GLU A 76 -11.25 -5.81 -1.74
C GLU A 76 -10.98 -5.51 -0.26
N VAL A 77 -11.17 -6.51 0.60
CA VAL A 77 -10.83 -6.45 2.03
C VAL A 77 -9.82 -7.53 2.35
N ILE A 78 -8.66 -7.13 2.86
CA ILE A 78 -7.58 -8.02 3.28
C ILE A 78 -7.58 -8.06 4.81
N ASP A 79 -8.02 -9.16 5.39
CA ASP A 79 -7.93 -9.42 6.81
C ASP A 79 -6.60 -10.10 7.16
N ALA A 80 -5.74 -9.44 7.95
CA ALA A 80 -4.36 -9.87 8.18
C ALA A 80 -3.96 -9.89 9.68
N PRO A 81 -4.63 -10.69 10.53
CA PRO A 81 -4.44 -10.65 11.99
C PRO A 81 -3.02 -10.97 12.47
N GLU A 82 -2.25 -11.72 11.70
CA GLU A 82 -0.83 -12.02 11.98
C GLU A 82 0.11 -11.25 11.02
N GLY A 83 -0.47 -10.38 10.18
CA GLY A 83 0.26 -9.68 9.12
C GLY A 83 0.98 -8.44 9.60
N ILE A 84 2.18 -8.24 9.06
CA ILE A 84 2.92 -6.97 9.19
C ILE A 84 2.93 -6.30 7.82
N VAL A 85 2.50 -5.05 7.78
CA VAL A 85 2.54 -4.22 6.56
C VAL A 85 3.60 -3.14 6.73
N VAL A 86 4.49 -3.06 5.78
CA VAL A 86 5.57 -2.06 5.73
C VAL A 86 5.67 -1.49 4.32
N PRO A 87 6.23 -0.30 4.13
CA PRO A 87 6.58 0.21 2.81
C PRO A 87 7.50 -0.74 2.06
N GLY A 88 7.36 -0.81 0.74
CA GLY A 88 8.26 -1.59 -0.10
C GLY A 88 9.72 -1.20 0.10
N PHE A 89 10.61 -2.19 0.20
CA PHE A 89 12.03 -1.94 0.37
C PHE A 89 12.66 -1.52 -0.95
N ILE A 90 13.47 -0.45 -0.91
CA ILE A 90 14.31 -0.02 -2.02
C ILE A 90 15.74 -0.32 -1.61
N ASP A 91 16.33 -1.38 -2.20
CA ASP A 91 17.72 -1.74 -1.97
C ASP A 91 18.57 -1.30 -3.17
N SER A 92 19.36 -0.25 -2.96
CA SER A 92 20.25 0.31 -4.00
C SER A 92 21.62 -0.35 -4.02
N HIS A 93 21.93 -1.25 -3.08
CA HIS A 93 23.20 -1.96 -2.98
C HIS A 93 23.00 -3.42 -2.60
N VAL A 94 22.73 -4.26 -3.60
CA VAL A 94 22.47 -5.68 -3.39
C VAL A 94 23.48 -6.55 -4.12
N HIS A 95 24.04 -7.51 -3.42
CA HIS A 95 24.87 -8.56 -3.98
C HIS A 95 24.02 -9.80 -4.34
N PHE A 96 23.10 -9.63 -5.28
CA PHE A 96 22.08 -10.62 -5.60
C PHE A 96 22.69 -11.95 -6.07
N LEU A 97 23.67 -11.89 -7.00
CA LEU A 97 24.34 -13.08 -7.52
C LEU A 97 25.19 -13.76 -6.45
N ASP A 98 25.98 -12.99 -5.71
CA ASP A 98 26.83 -13.52 -4.64
C ASP A 98 25.97 -14.12 -3.52
N GLY A 99 24.85 -13.50 -3.17
CA GLY A 99 23.88 -14.02 -2.24
C GLY A 99 23.25 -15.34 -2.71
N GLY A 100 22.86 -15.42 -3.97
CA GLY A 100 22.32 -16.63 -4.59
C GLY A 100 23.34 -17.79 -4.58
N PHE A 101 24.56 -17.52 -4.95
CA PHE A 101 25.65 -18.52 -4.87
C PHE A 101 25.95 -18.92 -3.42
N ALA A 102 25.93 -18.00 -2.47
CA ALA A 102 26.14 -18.30 -1.06
C ALA A 102 25.05 -19.21 -0.48
N LEU A 103 23.79 -19.09 -0.94
CA LEU A 103 22.68 -19.95 -0.52
C LEU A 103 22.83 -21.39 -1.06
N SER A 104 23.42 -21.55 -2.24
CA SER A 104 23.67 -22.87 -2.86
C SER A 104 25.02 -23.47 -2.49
N SER A 105 25.87 -22.75 -1.77
CA SER A 105 27.22 -23.20 -1.37
C SER A 105 27.24 -23.70 0.04
N VAL A 106 28.26 -24.51 0.34
CA VAL A 106 28.53 -24.99 1.71
C VAL A 106 29.28 -23.92 2.49
N LYS A 107 28.75 -23.53 3.65
CA LYS A 107 29.43 -22.61 4.57
C LYS A 107 30.48 -23.35 5.35
N LEU A 108 31.76 -23.22 4.96
CA LEU A 108 32.90 -23.83 5.66
C LEU A 108 33.52 -22.89 6.70
N ARG A 109 33.14 -21.60 6.70
CA ARG A 109 33.70 -20.57 7.60
C ARG A 109 33.48 -20.92 9.08
N ASP A 110 32.33 -21.54 9.38
CA ASP A 110 31.95 -21.90 10.77
C ASP A 110 32.50 -23.23 11.24
N ALA A 111 33.20 -23.98 10.37
CA ALA A 111 33.82 -25.24 10.70
C ALA A 111 35.20 -25.00 11.39
N LEU A 112 35.22 -25.11 12.70
CA LEU A 112 36.43 -24.89 13.52
C LEU A 112 37.26 -26.15 13.69
N THR A 113 36.71 -27.35 13.39
CA THR A 113 37.36 -28.64 13.51
C THR A 113 37.32 -29.42 12.19
N LYS A 114 38.25 -30.38 12.04
CA LYS A 114 38.27 -31.27 10.88
C LYS A 114 36.94 -32.04 10.74
N ALA A 115 36.34 -32.47 11.83
CA ALA A 115 35.07 -33.21 11.82
C ALA A 115 33.90 -32.35 11.33
N GLU A 116 33.84 -31.11 11.75
CA GLU A 116 32.81 -30.13 11.27
C GLU A 116 33.00 -29.80 9.80
N PHE A 117 34.25 -29.67 9.34
CA PHE A 117 34.55 -29.44 7.94
C PHE A 117 34.10 -30.65 7.07
N GLU A 118 34.41 -31.86 7.45
CA GLU A 118 34.00 -33.09 6.74
C GLU A 118 32.46 -33.22 6.73
N LYS A 119 31.77 -32.89 7.83
CA LYS A 119 30.31 -32.89 7.91
C LYS A 119 29.70 -31.86 6.97
N ALA A 120 30.23 -30.64 6.94
CA ALA A 120 29.75 -29.56 6.06
C ALA A 120 29.99 -29.93 4.59
N LYS A 121 31.13 -30.47 4.23
CA LYS A 121 31.46 -30.95 2.87
C LYS A 121 30.47 -32.02 2.40
N ASN A 122 30.17 -33.02 3.24
CA ASN A 122 29.32 -34.15 2.87
C ASN A 122 27.86 -33.73 2.63
N LYS A 123 27.40 -32.57 3.17
CA LYS A 123 26.07 -32.00 2.90
C LYS A 123 25.90 -31.55 1.45
N LEU A 124 26.99 -31.37 0.71
CA LEU A 124 26.99 -31.02 -0.71
C LEU A 124 26.73 -32.21 -1.64
N LEU A 125 26.93 -33.42 -1.14
CA LEU A 125 26.93 -34.65 -1.93
C LEU A 125 25.60 -35.43 -1.79
N THR A 126 24.65 -34.92 -1.01
CA THR A 126 23.29 -35.46 -0.82
C THR A 126 22.25 -34.52 -1.38
#